data_83cdd31dd1ff914f3ca5f07196b80146
#
_entry.id   83cdd31dd1ff914f3ca5f07196b80146
#
_cell.length_a   1.000
_cell.length_b   1.000
_cell.length_c   1.000
_cell.angle_alpha   90.00
_cell.angle_beta   90.00
_cell.angle_gamma   90.00
#
_symmetry.space_group_name_H-M   'P 1'
#
loop_
_entity.id
_entity.type
_entity.pdbx_description
1 polymer ?
#
loop_
_entity_poly.entity_id
_entity_poly.type
_entity_poly.pdbx_seq_one_letter_code
_entity_poly.pdbx_strand_id
1 'polypeptide(L)'
;EGRFLFGVGIGGEFPKEYEVAGVPISERGARLSESIEVVRELWKGKPASYDGKFFQFSDVLMTPPPRQNGGPPIWCGGRKDPAFRRMGRLADGYVSYVVTPEMYSEALTKIADEADTCKRTISLFGTGHLIFTRVDDSYELALEEATNSLSKRYNMDFRKAAERYAALGSANDVAKKIKDFYDVGVRHIIVDLVGPYERRVEQVERFGSEVLPLLETLR
;
A
#
# COMPACT_ATOMS: atom_id res chain seq x y z
N GLU A 1 5.68 18.22 -11.67
CA GLU A 1 6.25 18.40 -10.34
C GLU A 1 5.25 17.89 -9.29
N GLY A 2 5.73 17.24 -8.21
CA GLY A 2 4.83 16.68 -7.18
C GLY A 2 4.07 15.41 -7.57
N ARG A 3 4.51 14.67 -8.57
CA ARG A 3 3.82 13.49 -9.10
C ARG A 3 4.28 12.16 -8.50
N PHE A 4 5.30 12.20 -7.67
CA PHE A 4 5.88 10.99 -7.09
C PHE A 4 5.40 10.80 -5.67
N LEU A 5 4.85 9.62 -5.38
CA LEU A 5 4.54 9.11 -4.05
C LEU A 5 5.54 7.99 -3.74
N PHE A 6 6.21 8.08 -2.60
CA PHE A 6 7.22 7.10 -2.21
C PHE A 6 6.60 6.03 -1.32
N GLY A 7 6.20 4.90 -1.93
CA GLY A 7 5.67 3.75 -1.20
C GLY A 7 6.79 2.94 -0.55
N VAL A 8 6.68 2.70 0.75
CA VAL A 8 7.63 1.91 1.53
C VAL A 8 6.95 0.84 2.37
N GLY A 9 7.64 -0.26 2.59
CA GLY A 9 7.14 -1.39 3.38
C GLY A 9 8.27 -2.20 4.02
N ILE A 10 7.90 -3.09 4.93
CA ILE A 10 8.84 -3.96 5.64
C ILE A 10 9.26 -5.20 4.86
N GLY A 11 8.88 -5.32 3.60
CA GLY A 11 9.10 -6.51 2.77
C GLY A 11 8.00 -7.55 2.88
N GLY A 12 8.12 -8.60 2.07
CA GLY A 12 7.14 -9.66 1.93
C GLY A 12 7.18 -10.75 3.00
N GLU A 13 6.61 -11.90 2.66
CA GLU A 13 6.43 -13.04 3.56
C GLU A 13 7.47 -14.16 3.32
N PHE A 14 8.44 -13.92 2.42
CA PHE A 14 9.45 -14.90 2.05
C PHE A 14 10.74 -14.72 2.86
N PRO A 15 11.06 -15.64 3.82
CA PRO A 15 12.24 -15.51 4.68
C PRO A 15 13.56 -15.41 3.92
N LYS A 16 13.65 -16.06 2.76
CA LYS A 16 14.85 -16.02 1.92
C LYS A 16 15.22 -14.64 1.40
N GLU A 17 14.25 -13.74 1.20
CA GLU A 17 14.52 -12.36 0.78
C GLU A 17 15.32 -11.61 1.86
N TYR A 18 14.98 -11.81 3.13
CA TYR A 18 15.69 -11.20 4.26
C TYR A 18 17.08 -11.81 4.48
N GLU A 19 17.19 -13.12 4.31
CA GLU A 19 18.47 -13.83 4.41
C GLU A 19 19.46 -13.30 3.36
N VAL A 20 19.03 -13.17 2.10
CA VAL A 20 19.86 -12.62 1.01
C VAL A 20 20.19 -11.14 1.25
N ALA A 21 19.27 -10.37 1.81
CA ALA A 21 19.52 -8.96 2.15
C ALA A 21 20.38 -8.77 3.40
N GLY A 22 20.72 -9.85 4.13
CA GLY A 22 21.48 -9.78 5.38
C GLY A 22 20.74 -9.06 6.51
N VAL A 23 19.40 -9.06 6.48
CA VAL A 23 18.56 -8.35 7.44
C VAL A 23 17.77 -9.35 8.29
N PRO A 24 17.94 -9.37 9.62
CA PRO A 24 17.07 -10.17 10.49
C PRO A 24 15.60 -9.76 10.37
N ILE A 25 14.70 -10.73 10.17
CA ILE A 25 13.26 -10.46 10.04
C ILE A 25 12.71 -9.67 11.24
N SER A 26 13.23 -9.93 12.45
CA SER A 26 12.83 -9.23 13.67
C SER A 26 13.13 -7.73 13.65
N GLU A 27 14.11 -7.29 12.87
CA GLU A 27 14.54 -5.89 12.79
C GLU A 27 13.82 -5.08 11.69
N ARG A 28 13.16 -5.75 10.74
CA ARG A 28 12.60 -5.11 9.54
C ARG A 28 11.72 -3.89 9.82
N GLY A 29 10.91 -3.94 10.89
CA GLY A 29 10.04 -2.83 11.27
C GLY A 29 10.80 -1.65 11.85
N ALA A 30 11.77 -1.89 12.73
CA ALA A 30 12.60 -0.84 13.32
C ALA A 30 13.52 -0.21 12.26
N ARG A 31 14.12 -1.03 11.40
CA ARG A 31 14.92 -0.54 10.26
C ARG A 31 14.12 0.34 9.32
N LEU A 32 12.88 -0.03 8.98
CA LEU A 32 12.04 0.82 8.14
C LEU A 32 11.75 2.17 8.81
N SER A 33 11.46 2.18 10.11
CA SER A 33 11.22 3.44 10.84
C SER A 33 12.43 4.37 10.73
N GLU A 34 13.62 3.87 11.04
CA GLU A 34 14.87 4.62 10.97
C GLU A 34 15.22 5.01 9.53
N SER A 35 14.95 4.12 8.54
CA SER A 35 15.14 4.46 7.12
C SER A 35 14.30 5.65 6.66
N ILE A 36 13.05 5.77 7.15
CA ILE A 36 12.20 6.92 6.83
C ILE A 36 12.81 8.21 7.37
N GLU A 37 13.31 8.20 8.59
CA GLU A 37 13.97 9.36 9.20
C GLU A 37 15.24 9.75 8.43
N VAL A 38 16.10 8.76 8.12
CA VAL A 38 17.32 8.96 7.32
C VAL A 38 17.02 9.57 5.96
N VAL A 39 16.02 9.03 5.24
CA VAL A 39 15.62 9.53 3.93
C VAL A 39 15.16 10.99 4.02
N ARG A 40 14.37 11.34 5.04
CA ARG A 40 13.92 12.72 5.28
C ARG A 40 15.09 13.67 5.58
N GLU A 41 16.08 13.22 6.36
CA GLU A 41 17.29 14.01 6.61
C GLU A 41 18.08 14.27 5.32
N LEU A 42 18.33 13.23 4.52
CA LEU A 42 19.06 13.36 3.26
C LEU A 42 18.31 14.22 2.22
N TRP A 43 16.98 14.21 2.22
CA TRP A 43 16.19 15.04 1.30
C TRP A 43 16.23 16.54 1.58
N LYS A 44 16.77 16.97 2.69
CA LYS A 44 16.93 18.41 3.02
C LYS A 44 17.91 19.14 2.08
N GLY A 45 18.70 18.43 1.27
CA GLY A 45 19.65 19.01 0.32
C GLY A 45 20.80 19.80 0.94
N LYS A 46 21.15 19.48 2.17
CA LYS A 46 22.29 20.02 2.93
C LYS A 46 23.06 18.87 3.58
N PRO A 47 24.32 19.07 3.98
CA PRO A 47 25.08 18.05 4.70
C PRO A 47 24.28 17.55 5.90
N ALA A 48 24.09 16.24 5.97
CA ALA A 48 23.31 15.56 6.99
C ALA A 48 24.20 14.58 7.76
N SER A 49 23.94 14.47 9.05
CA SER A 49 24.53 13.45 9.92
C SER A 49 23.38 12.73 10.62
N TYR A 50 23.57 11.43 10.86
CA TYR A 50 22.58 10.61 11.54
C TYR A 50 23.32 9.59 12.44
N ASP A 51 22.87 9.44 13.68
CA ASP A 51 23.41 8.51 14.65
C ASP A 51 22.28 7.64 15.21
N GLY A 52 21.89 6.65 14.43
CA GLY A 52 20.84 5.70 14.78
C GLY A 52 21.38 4.32 15.14
N LYS A 53 20.46 3.41 15.38
CA LYS A 53 20.80 2.02 15.68
C LYS A 53 21.32 1.26 14.46
N PHE A 54 20.74 1.51 13.29
CA PHE A 54 20.98 0.75 12.05
C PHE A 54 21.76 1.57 11.02
N PHE A 55 21.67 2.89 11.09
CA PHE A 55 22.35 3.80 10.17
C PHE A 55 23.13 4.83 10.95
N GLN A 56 24.41 4.97 10.61
CA GLN A 56 25.31 5.96 11.21
C GLN A 56 26.16 6.58 10.10
N PHE A 57 26.12 7.88 9.96
CA PHE A 57 26.93 8.63 9.01
C PHE A 57 27.08 10.07 9.44
N SER A 58 28.11 10.73 8.92
CA SER A 58 28.41 12.14 9.19
C SER A 58 28.68 12.87 7.89
N ASP A 59 28.15 14.10 7.80
CA ASP A 59 28.45 15.07 6.73
C ASP A 59 28.19 14.54 5.30
N VAL A 60 27.09 13.79 5.12
CA VAL A 60 26.67 13.24 3.83
C VAL A 60 25.75 14.22 3.12
N LEU A 61 26.08 14.57 1.88
CA LEU A 61 25.26 15.44 1.04
C LEU A 61 24.66 14.63 -0.11
N MET A 62 23.31 14.60 -0.20
CA MET A 62 22.58 14.03 -1.33
C MET A 62 22.16 15.11 -2.31
N THR A 63 22.65 15.02 -3.55
CA THR A 63 22.33 15.97 -4.62
C THR A 63 21.94 15.25 -5.91
N PRO A 64 20.97 15.80 -6.70
CA PRO A 64 20.12 16.92 -6.37
C PRO A 64 19.08 16.58 -5.30
N PRO A 65 18.66 17.52 -4.45
CA PRO A 65 17.55 17.30 -3.53
C PRO A 65 16.22 17.17 -4.26
N PRO A 66 15.19 16.55 -3.62
CA PRO A 66 13.85 16.55 -4.19
C PRO A 66 13.32 17.96 -4.45
N ARG A 67 12.57 18.12 -5.54
CA ARG A 67 11.91 19.41 -5.84
C ARG A 67 10.70 19.69 -4.93
N GLN A 68 10.09 18.65 -4.37
CA GLN A 68 9.01 18.76 -3.40
C GLN A 68 9.59 19.20 -2.06
N ASN A 69 9.00 20.24 -1.45
CA ASN A 69 9.42 20.70 -0.14
C ASN A 69 9.22 19.58 0.91
N GLY A 70 10.27 19.21 1.63
CA GLY A 70 10.27 18.08 2.56
C GLY A 70 10.39 16.71 1.90
N GLY A 71 10.53 16.64 0.57
CA GLY A 71 10.60 15.41 -0.22
C GLY A 71 9.23 14.90 -0.70
N PRO A 72 9.21 13.82 -1.48
CA PRO A 72 7.98 13.14 -1.86
C PRO A 72 7.20 12.64 -0.65
N PRO A 73 5.85 12.63 -0.67
CA PRO A 73 5.07 12.00 0.39
C PRO A 73 5.43 10.53 0.55
N ILE A 74 5.67 10.10 1.79
CA ILE A 74 6.02 8.72 2.13
C ILE A 74 4.76 7.97 2.55
N TRP A 75 4.39 6.96 1.77
CA TRP A 75 3.24 6.10 2.05
C TRP A 75 3.71 4.74 2.55
N CYS A 76 3.16 4.28 3.68
CA CYS A 76 3.55 3.01 4.29
C CYS A 76 2.47 1.95 4.12
N GLY A 77 2.91 0.70 3.95
CA GLY A 77 2.07 -0.48 4.02
C GLY A 77 2.11 -1.18 5.38
N GLY A 78 1.12 -2.02 5.64
CA GLY A 78 1.05 -2.88 6.83
C GLY A 78 -0.37 -3.12 7.31
N ARG A 79 -0.53 -4.17 8.19
CA ARG A 79 -1.85 -4.65 8.63
C ARG A 79 -1.91 -4.93 10.14
N LYS A 80 -0.90 -4.49 10.90
CA LYS A 80 -0.80 -4.75 12.35
C LYS A 80 -0.41 -3.48 13.10
N ASP A 81 -0.71 -3.44 14.38
CA ASP A 81 -0.51 -2.28 15.25
C ASP A 81 0.90 -1.64 15.17
N PRO A 82 2.03 -2.41 15.10
CA PRO A 82 3.34 -1.76 14.94
C PRO A 82 3.48 -0.96 13.63
N ALA A 83 2.78 -1.38 12.55
CA ALA A 83 2.76 -0.63 11.30
C ALA A 83 1.89 0.63 11.43
N PHE A 84 0.72 0.54 12.05
CA PHE A 84 -0.15 1.69 12.28
C PHE A 84 0.52 2.75 13.15
N ARG A 85 1.21 2.35 14.23
CA ARG A 85 2.03 3.28 15.03
C ARG A 85 3.13 3.96 14.20
N ARG A 86 3.83 3.22 13.34
CA ARG A 86 4.82 3.82 12.45
C ARG A 86 4.19 4.85 11.52
N MET A 87 3.04 4.53 10.94
CA MET A 87 2.33 5.45 10.04
C MET A 87 1.89 6.72 10.74
N GLY A 88 1.30 6.63 11.92
CA GLY A 88 0.93 7.81 12.71
C GLY A 88 2.11 8.72 13.03
N ARG A 89 3.28 8.13 13.31
CA ARG A 89 4.50 8.87 13.64
C ARG A 89 5.22 9.46 12.43
N LEU A 90 5.32 8.70 11.32
CA LEU A 90 6.33 8.97 10.30
C LEU A 90 5.79 9.07 8.87
N ALA A 91 4.63 8.46 8.53
CA ALA A 91 4.17 8.40 7.16
C ALA A 91 3.24 9.57 6.80
N ASP A 92 3.15 9.86 5.49
CA ASP A 92 2.23 10.84 4.92
C ASP A 92 1.02 10.17 4.27
N GLY A 93 0.99 8.83 4.27
CA GLY A 93 -0.13 8.05 3.76
C GLY A 93 -0.04 6.57 4.13
N TYR A 94 -1.19 5.91 3.97
CA TYR A 94 -1.37 4.49 4.15
C TYR A 94 -1.77 3.82 2.83
N VAL A 95 -1.08 2.76 2.45
CA VAL A 95 -1.49 1.84 1.40
C VAL A 95 -1.71 0.47 2.01
N SER A 96 -2.95 0.00 1.96
CA SER A 96 -3.29 -1.34 2.42
C SER A 96 -3.39 -2.34 1.26
N TYR A 97 -3.34 -3.62 1.58
CA TYR A 97 -3.78 -4.72 0.72
C TYR A 97 -4.24 -5.89 1.59
N VAL A 98 -5.09 -6.76 1.05
CA VAL A 98 -5.62 -7.94 1.78
C VAL A 98 -6.23 -7.54 3.13
N VAL A 99 -7.13 -6.57 3.08
CA VAL A 99 -7.96 -6.11 4.21
C VAL A 99 -9.40 -5.92 3.73
N THR A 100 -10.36 -5.91 4.66
CA THR A 100 -11.74 -5.50 4.39
C THR A 100 -11.92 -3.99 4.61
N PRO A 101 -13.02 -3.38 4.14
CA PRO A 101 -13.34 -1.97 4.44
C PRO A 101 -13.35 -1.68 5.95
N GLU A 102 -13.90 -2.58 6.78
CA GLU A 102 -13.94 -2.42 8.23
C GLU A 102 -12.53 -2.42 8.83
N MET A 103 -11.68 -3.37 8.43
CA MET A 103 -10.27 -3.42 8.86
C MET A 103 -9.50 -2.16 8.42
N TYR A 104 -9.85 -1.60 7.25
CA TYR A 104 -9.25 -0.35 6.78
C TYR A 104 -9.65 0.84 7.66
N SER A 105 -10.94 0.96 7.97
CA SER A 105 -11.46 2.00 8.86
C SER A 105 -10.84 1.94 10.26
N GLU A 106 -10.75 0.73 10.85
CA GLU A 106 -10.06 0.52 12.13
C GLU A 106 -8.58 0.93 12.07
N ALA A 107 -7.89 0.63 10.96
CA ALA A 107 -6.51 1.02 10.77
C ALA A 107 -6.35 2.55 10.75
N LEU A 108 -7.23 3.27 10.04
CA LEU A 108 -7.20 4.74 10.02
C LEU A 108 -7.40 5.35 11.41
N THR A 109 -8.32 4.80 12.21
CA THR A 109 -8.51 5.24 13.60
C THR A 109 -7.23 5.07 14.41
N LYS A 110 -6.62 3.89 14.37
CA LYS A 110 -5.36 3.62 15.10
C LYS A 110 -4.20 4.49 14.65
N ILE A 111 -4.13 4.84 13.35
CA ILE A 111 -3.12 5.75 12.81
C ILE A 111 -3.35 7.17 13.33
N ALA A 112 -4.60 7.63 13.36
CA ALA A 112 -4.96 8.95 13.87
C ALA A 112 -4.65 9.07 15.37
N ASP A 113 -5.04 8.09 16.18
CA ASP A 113 -4.77 8.05 17.63
C ASP A 113 -3.27 8.13 17.94
N GLU A 114 -2.45 7.43 17.17
CA GLU A 114 -0.99 7.49 17.34
C GLU A 114 -0.42 8.85 16.91
N ALA A 115 -0.94 9.43 15.81
CA ALA A 115 -0.53 10.77 15.38
C ALA A 115 -0.85 11.82 16.44
N ASP A 116 -2.03 11.75 17.02
CA ASP A 116 -2.44 12.65 18.12
C ASP A 116 -1.55 12.47 19.36
N THR A 117 -1.23 11.23 19.74
CA THR A 117 -0.30 10.92 20.82
C THR A 117 1.07 11.56 20.58
N CYS A 118 1.53 11.58 19.34
CA CYS A 118 2.80 12.20 18.94
C CYS A 118 2.69 13.70 18.63
N LYS A 119 1.50 14.30 18.79
CA LYS A 119 1.19 15.70 18.43
C LYS A 119 1.50 16.02 16.96
N ARG A 120 1.27 15.06 16.08
CA ARG A 120 1.52 15.18 14.64
C ARG A 120 0.22 15.46 13.90
N THR A 121 0.20 16.52 13.10
CA THR A 121 -0.93 16.82 12.22
C THR A 121 -0.86 15.96 10.96
N ILE A 122 -1.95 15.25 10.67
CA ILE A 122 -2.09 14.38 9.48
C ILE A 122 -3.28 14.78 8.60
N SER A 123 -3.62 16.08 8.54
CA SER A 123 -4.77 16.59 7.77
C SER A 123 -4.74 16.28 6.27
N LEU A 124 -3.56 16.11 5.69
CA LEU A 124 -3.35 15.75 4.29
C LEU A 124 -2.85 14.31 4.13
N PHE A 125 -3.23 13.42 5.05
CA PHE A 125 -2.82 12.02 5.02
C PHE A 125 -3.43 11.27 3.83
N GLY A 126 -2.58 10.68 3.00
CA GLY A 126 -3.01 9.92 1.83
C GLY A 126 -3.64 8.58 2.22
N THR A 127 -4.75 8.22 1.59
CA THR A 127 -5.48 6.99 1.89
C THR A 127 -5.60 6.12 0.65
N GLY A 128 -4.84 5.03 0.60
CA GLY A 128 -4.75 4.14 -0.53
C GLY A 128 -5.07 2.68 -0.20
N HIS A 129 -5.54 1.95 -1.21
CA HIS A 129 -5.77 0.52 -1.13
C HIS A 129 -5.41 -0.16 -2.45
N LEU A 130 -4.61 -1.23 -2.37
CA LEU A 130 -4.38 -2.14 -3.49
C LEU A 130 -5.40 -3.26 -3.41
N ILE A 131 -6.19 -3.42 -4.48
CA ILE A 131 -7.25 -4.42 -4.55
C ILE A 131 -7.01 -5.39 -5.72
N PHE A 132 -6.96 -6.68 -5.42
CA PHE A 132 -6.99 -7.72 -6.44
C PHE A 132 -8.33 -7.69 -7.13
N THR A 133 -8.32 -7.61 -8.44
CA THR A 133 -9.54 -7.36 -9.22
C THR A 133 -9.62 -8.27 -10.41
N ARG A 134 -10.81 -8.82 -10.65
CA ARG A 134 -11.13 -9.51 -11.90
C ARG A 134 -12.57 -9.27 -12.29
N VAL A 135 -12.77 -8.75 -13.49
CA VAL A 135 -14.09 -8.61 -14.13
C VAL A 135 -14.37 -9.87 -14.95
N ASP A 136 -15.48 -10.54 -14.66
CA ASP A 136 -15.91 -11.70 -15.43
C ASP A 136 -17.46 -11.75 -15.49
N ASP A 137 -18.01 -12.64 -16.33
CA ASP A 137 -19.46 -12.73 -16.52
C ASP A 137 -20.16 -13.39 -15.31
N SER A 138 -19.40 -14.16 -14.52
CA SER A 138 -19.89 -14.70 -13.25
C SER A 138 -18.85 -14.54 -12.14
N TYR A 139 -19.33 -14.48 -10.90
CA TYR A 139 -18.49 -14.45 -9.71
C TYR A 139 -17.62 -15.71 -9.59
N GLU A 140 -18.19 -16.87 -9.89
CA GLU A 140 -17.50 -18.18 -9.80
C GLU A 140 -16.30 -18.25 -10.73
N LEU A 141 -16.45 -17.80 -11.98
CA LEU A 141 -15.35 -17.73 -12.94
C LEU A 141 -14.27 -16.75 -12.48
N ALA A 142 -14.68 -15.56 -12.03
CA ALA A 142 -13.74 -14.57 -11.51
C ALA A 142 -12.96 -15.09 -10.29
N LEU A 143 -13.64 -15.78 -9.39
CA LEU A 143 -13.04 -16.36 -8.18
C LEU A 143 -12.07 -17.50 -8.53
N GLU A 144 -12.43 -18.39 -9.44
CA GLU A 144 -11.57 -19.50 -9.85
C GLU A 144 -10.27 -18.97 -10.47
N GLU A 145 -10.36 -18.07 -11.42
CA GLU A 145 -9.22 -17.46 -12.10
C GLU A 145 -8.32 -16.65 -11.14
N ALA A 146 -8.94 -15.87 -10.24
CA ALA A 146 -8.21 -15.13 -9.21
C ALA A 146 -7.50 -16.09 -8.23
N THR A 147 -8.19 -17.14 -7.79
CA THR A 147 -7.62 -18.17 -6.92
C THR A 147 -6.42 -18.82 -7.54
N ASN A 148 -6.53 -19.29 -8.79
CA ASN A 148 -5.45 -19.98 -9.51
C ASN A 148 -4.22 -19.06 -9.67
N SER A 149 -4.44 -17.81 -10.07
CA SER A 149 -3.38 -16.82 -10.25
C SER A 149 -2.69 -16.45 -8.95
N LEU A 150 -3.46 -16.14 -7.91
CA LEU A 150 -2.92 -15.71 -6.63
C LEU A 150 -2.28 -16.86 -5.85
N SER A 151 -2.86 -18.08 -5.92
CA SER A 151 -2.26 -19.25 -5.28
C SER A 151 -0.88 -19.59 -5.87
N LYS A 152 -0.74 -19.45 -7.18
CA LYS A 152 0.55 -19.60 -7.85
C LYS A 152 1.53 -18.50 -7.47
N ARG A 153 1.08 -17.23 -7.42
CA ARG A 153 1.91 -16.06 -7.07
C ARG A 153 2.47 -16.16 -5.65
N TYR A 154 1.64 -16.57 -4.69
CA TYR A 154 2.00 -16.61 -3.27
C TYR A 154 2.43 -18.00 -2.77
N ASN A 155 2.39 -19.03 -3.63
CA ASN A 155 2.70 -20.42 -3.29
C ASN A 155 1.90 -20.93 -2.09
N MET A 156 0.59 -20.64 -2.05
CA MET A 156 -0.34 -21.02 -0.98
C MET A 156 -1.78 -21.02 -1.51
N ASP A 157 -2.69 -21.77 -0.84
CA ASP A 157 -4.11 -21.67 -1.17
C ASP A 157 -4.64 -20.26 -0.87
N PHE A 158 -5.06 -19.57 -1.92
CA PHE A 158 -5.53 -18.18 -1.82
C PHE A 158 -7.06 -18.04 -1.93
N ARG A 159 -7.81 -19.15 -2.05
CA ARG A 159 -9.25 -19.11 -2.32
C ARG A 159 -10.02 -18.26 -1.28
N LYS A 160 -9.88 -18.59 0.01
CA LYS A 160 -10.54 -17.85 1.09
C LYS A 160 -10.13 -16.38 1.14
N ALA A 161 -8.89 -16.09 0.83
CA ALA A 161 -8.41 -14.71 0.78
C ALA A 161 -8.98 -13.95 -0.44
N ALA A 162 -9.06 -14.60 -1.61
CA ALA A 162 -9.68 -14.02 -2.78
C ALA A 162 -11.17 -13.72 -2.54
N GLU A 163 -11.94 -14.66 -2.00
CA GLU A 163 -13.35 -14.47 -1.62
C GLU A 163 -13.55 -13.26 -0.69
N ARG A 164 -12.67 -13.09 0.27
CA ARG A 164 -12.82 -12.06 1.31
C ARG A 164 -12.35 -10.68 0.87
N TYR A 165 -11.23 -10.61 0.15
CA TYR A 165 -10.50 -9.37 -0.03
C TYR A 165 -10.50 -8.83 -1.46
N ALA A 166 -10.74 -9.67 -2.48
CA ALA A 166 -10.70 -9.23 -3.86
C ALA A 166 -12.04 -8.62 -4.33
N ALA A 167 -11.98 -7.85 -5.40
CA ALA A 167 -13.13 -7.36 -6.15
C ALA A 167 -13.32 -8.27 -7.37
N LEU A 168 -14.31 -9.15 -7.31
CA LEU A 168 -14.51 -10.23 -8.28
C LEU A 168 -15.95 -10.26 -8.80
N GLY A 169 -16.14 -10.65 -10.05
CA GLY A 169 -17.44 -10.88 -10.66
C GLY A 169 -17.76 -9.88 -11.75
N SER A 170 -19.04 -9.52 -11.86
CA SER A 170 -19.51 -8.53 -12.84
C SER A 170 -18.93 -7.14 -12.57
N ALA A 171 -19.00 -6.26 -13.57
CA ALA A 171 -18.60 -4.86 -13.40
C ALA A 171 -19.30 -4.17 -12.20
N ASN A 172 -20.58 -4.49 -11.97
CA ASN A 172 -21.31 -3.97 -10.82
C ASN A 172 -20.79 -4.49 -9.48
N ASP A 173 -20.41 -5.78 -9.39
CA ASP A 173 -19.84 -6.36 -8.17
C ASP A 173 -18.49 -5.72 -7.85
N VAL A 174 -17.65 -5.55 -8.87
CA VAL A 174 -16.33 -4.91 -8.74
C VAL A 174 -16.49 -3.44 -8.33
N ALA A 175 -17.38 -2.69 -9.00
CA ALA A 175 -17.63 -1.29 -8.67
C ALA A 175 -18.17 -1.13 -7.25
N LYS A 176 -19.11 -2.01 -6.83
CA LYS A 176 -19.63 -2.04 -5.47
C LYS A 176 -18.51 -2.24 -4.44
N LYS A 177 -17.61 -3.21 -4.65
CA LYS A 177 -16.49 -3.47 -3.73
C LYS A 177 -15.56 -2.27 -3.62
N ILE A 178 -15.27 -1.59 -4.73
CA ILE A 178 -14.47 -0.36 -4.74
C ILE A 178 -15.19 0.76 -3.97
N LYS A 179 -16.50 0.90 -4.18
CA LYS A 179 -17.30 1.88 -3.46
C LYS A 179 -17.31 1.62 -1.94
N ASP A 180 -17.38 0.37 -1.49
CA ASP A 180 -17.31 0.02 -0.07
C ASP A 180 -16.00 0.54 0.56
N PHE A 181 -14.88 0.51 -0.17
CA PHE A 181 -13.61 1.12 0.27
C PHE A 181 -13.64 2.65 0.24
N TYR A 182 -14.25 3.24 -0.79
CA TYR A 182 -14.40 4.70 -0.85
C TYR A 182 -15.21 5.23 0.34
N ASP A 183 -16.27 4.55 0.73
CA ASP A 183 -17.17 4.94 1.82
C ASP A 183 -16.46 4.94 3.20
N VAL A 184 -15.42 4.11 3.37
CA VAL A 184 -14.58 4.10 4.59
C VAL A 184 -13.32 4.97 4.49
N GLY A 185 -13.22 5.82 3.46
CA GLY A 185 -12.20 6.86 3.38
C GLY A 185 -11.03 6.58 2.43
N VAL A 186 -11.03 5.49 1.66
CA VAL A 186 -10.03 5.30 0.60
C VAL A 186 -10.26 6.33 -0.51
N ARG A 187 -9.18 7.00 -0.94
CA ARG A 187 -9.21 8.01 -2.03
C ARG A 187 -8.25 7.68 -3.18
N HIS A 188 -7.47 6.63 -3.02
CA HIS A 188 -6.53 6.16 -4.04
C HIS A 188 -6.62 4.64 -4.15
N ILE A 189 -7.16 4.14 -5.26
CA ILE A 189 -7.26 2.71 -5.54
C ILE A 189 -6.16 2.30 -6.51
N ILE A 190 -5.43 1.25 -6.14
CA ILE A 190 -4.46 0.57 -7.01
C ILE A 190 -5.09 -0.75 -7.41
N VAL A 191 -5.46 -0.88 -8.69
CA VAL A 191 -6.09 -2.08 -9.23
C VAL A 191 -5.01 -3.07 -9.67
N ASP A 192 -4.94 -4.23 -9.01
CA ASP A 192 -4.11 -5.37 -9.44
C ASP A 192 -5.01 -6.38 -10.17
N LEU A 193 -4.98 -6.33 -11.49
CA LEU A 193 -5.77 -7.23 -12.34
C LEU A 193 -5.16 -8.64 -12.29
N VAL A 194 -5.91 -9.58 -11.72
CA VAL A 194 -5.49 -10.96 -11.49
C VAL A 194 -6.10 -11.92 -12.51
N GLY A 195 -5.39 -13.03 -12.78
CA GLY A 195 -5.75 -14.05 -13.76
C GLY A 195 -4.61 -14.36 -14.70
N PRO A 196 -4.88 -15.11 -15.80
CA PRO A 196 -3.88 -15.44 -16.81
C PRO A 196 -3.24 -14.20 -17.43
N TYR A 197 -1.93 -14.25 -17.61
CA TYR A 197 -1.18 -13.10 -18.16
C TYR A 197 -1.69 -12.69 -19.55
N GLU A 198 -2.08 -13.66 -20.37
CA GLU A 198 -2.56 -13.49 -21.73
C GLU A 198 -3.87 -12.69 -21.78
N ARG A 199 -4.65 -12.70 -20.70
CA ARG A 199 -5.93 -11.96 -20.60
C ARG A 199 -5.79 -10.58 -19.93
N ARG A 200 -4.59 -10.12 -19.65
CA ARG A 200 -4.40 -8.83 -18.96
C ARG A 200 -4.90 -7.63 -19.76
N VAL A 201 -4.66 -7.58 -21.05
CA VAL A 201 -5.14 -6.49 -21.90
C VAL A 201 -6.67 -6.45 -21.90
N GLU A 202 -7.31 -7.59 -22.09
CA GLU A 202 -8.77 -7.73 -21.97
C GLU A 202 -9.28 -7.20 -20.62
N GLN A 203 -8.63 -7.56 -19.52
CA GLN A 203 -9.04 -7.10 -18.18
C GLN A 203 -8.87 -5.58 -18.00
N VAL A 204 -7.83 -4.98 -18.59
CA VAL A 204 -7.67 -3.51 -18.60
C VAL A 204 -8.80 -2.86 -19.38
N GLU A 205 -9.15 -3.39 -20.56
CA GLU A 205 -10.22 -2.88 -21.39
C GLU A 205 -11.58 -3.04 -20.72
N ARG A 206 -11.89 -4.20 -20.15
CA ARG A 206 -13.13 -4.45 -19.39
C ARG A 206 -13.24 -3.53 -18.19
N PHE A 207 -12.20 -3.40 -17.39
CA PHE A 207 -12.21 -2.48 -16.26
C PHE A 207 -12.46 -1.04 -16.70
N GLY A 208 -11.78 -0.60 -17.77
CA GLY A 208 -11.91 0.74 -18.32
C GLY A 208 -13.30 1.06 -18.86
N SER A 209 -13.88 0.12 -19.62
CA SER A 209 -15.17 0.34 -20.31
C SER A 209 -16.39 -0.03 -19.48
N GLU A 210 -16.28 -1.01 -18.57
CA GLU A 210 -17.42 -1.53 -17.83
C GLU A 210 -17.46 -1.03 -16.36
N VAL A 211 -16.30 -0.89 -15.68
CA VAL A 211 -16.24 -0.55 -14.25
C VAL A 211 -16.05 0.96 -14.02
N LEU A 212 -15.09 1.60 -14.72
CA LEU A 212 -14.83 3.03 -14.50
C LEU A 212 -16.07 3.94 -14.64
N PRO A 213 -16.96 3.74 -15.64
CA PRO A 213 -18.19 4.54 -15.73
C PRO A 213 -19.09 4.44 -14.50
N LEU A 214 -19.11 3.28 -13.83
CA LEU A 214 -19.90 3.08 -12.60
C LEU A 214 -19.31 3.81 -11.38
N LEU A 215 -18.05 4.22 -11.46
CA LEU A 215 -17.33 4.91 -10.39
C LEU A 215 -17.25 6.44 -10.60
N GLU A 216 -17.77 6.97 -11.69
CA GLU A 216 -17.70 8.42 -12.00
C GLU A 216 -18.33 9.31 -10.94
N THR A 217 -19.33 8.82 -10.23
CA THR A 217 -19.99 9.53 -9.12
C THR A 217 -19.15 9.65 -7.86
N LEU A 218 -17.98 8.97 -7.80
CA LEU A 218 -17.06 9.01 -6.67
C LEU A 218 -15.93 10.05 -6.85
N ARG A 219 -15.98 10.84 -7.91
CA ARG A 219 -15.00 11.88 -8.23
C ARG A 219 -15.31 13.21 -7.55
#